data_fd8c897b43247574785440f1af2ad929
#
_entry.id   fd8c897b43247574785440f1af2ad929
#
_cell.length_a   1.000
_cell.length_b   1.000
_cell.length_c   1.000
_cell.angle_alpha   90.00
_cell.angle_beta   90.00
_cell.angle_gamma   90.00
#
_symmetry.space_group_name_H-M   'P 1'
#
loop_
_entity.id
_entity.type
_entity.pdbx_description
1 polymer ?
#
loop_
_entity_poly.entity_id
_entity_poly.type
_entity_poly.pdbx_seq_one_letter_code
_entity_poly.pdbx_strand_id
1 'polypeptide(L)'
;MTSPSPAVFARLCAFGLSLTLLGGCSALRSTTAAPPAFYALDSARIEGDATGRLPTTAPPTAPTLIVSPPHAAAGFDSARIIYVRAAHKLDYFAHGEWVDTPARMLAPLIVDALGNSGTFRSVILAPTAVAGDLRLDSEILRLQQDFASQPSRVRFTLRAYVVDNTTRRVLAWRVFDESVTAASDDPYGGVVAANRAVQSVLGQLAGFCATATAHWQPAAATVPQRLP
;
A
#
# COMPACT_ATOMS: atom_id res chain seq x y z
N MET A 1 -50.68 -68.67 -10.64
CA MET A 1 -50.20 -67.37 -10.09
C MET A 1 -49.18 -67.72 -9.00
N THR A 2 -47.90 -67.72 -9.34
CA THR A 2 -46.79 -68.06 -8.43
C THR A 2 -46.26 -66.79 -7.80
N SER A 3 -46.47 -66.65 -6.48
CA SER A 3 -45.92 -65.50 -5.73
C SER A 3 -44.39 -65.64 -5.61
N PRO A 4 -43.63 -64.56 -5.80
CA PRO A 4 -42.15 -64.60 -5.70
C PRO A 4 -41.73 -64.85 -4.26
N SER A 5 -40.72 -65.72 -4.09
CA SER A 5 -40.14 -66.13 -2.80
C SER A 5 -39.54 -64.89 -2.04
N PRO A 6 -39.74 -64.81 -0.71
CA PRO A 6 -39.21 -63.71 0.10
C PRO A 6 -37.68 -63.50 0.02
N ALA A 7 -36.94 -64.56 -0.37
CA ALA A 7 -35.48 -64.48 -0.59
C ALA A 7 -35.08 -63.65 -1.81
N VAL A 8 -35.95 -63.51 -2.82
CA VAL A 8 -35.67 -62.70 -4.02
C VAL A 8 -35.87 -61.22 -3.70
N PHE A 9 -36.90 -60.87 -2.87
CA PHE A 9 -37.15 -59.50 -2.40
C PHE A 9 -36.02 -58.96 -1.51
N ALA A 10 -35.51 -59.83 -0.60
CA ALA A 10 -34.40 -59.45 0.28
C ALA A 10 -33.08 -59.19 -0.50
N ARG A 11 -32.82 -59.93 -1.57
CA ARG A 11 -31.64 -59.72 -2.44
C ARG A 11 -31.72 -58.46 -3.31
N LEU A 12 -32.91 -58.11 -3.79
CA LEU A 12 -33.15 -56.89 -4.56
C LEU A 12 -33.05 -55.64 -3.67
N CYS A 13 -33.57 -55.69 -2.42
CA CYS A 13 -33.42 -54.59 -1.47
C CYS A 13 -31.95 -54.37 -1.03
N ALA A 14 -31.16 -55.47 -0.83
CA ALA A 14 -29.75 -55.36 -0.47
C ALA A 14 -28.91 -54.78 -1.61
N PHE A 15 -29.24 -55.10 -2.87
CA PHE A 15 -28.52 -54.59 -4.04
C PHE A 15 -28.88 -53.10 -4.30
N GLY A 16 -30.11 -52.70 -4.08
CA GLY A 16 -30.55 -51.29 -4.16
C GLY A 16 -29.90 -50.41 -3.11
N LEU A 17 -29.74 -50.93 -1.87
CA LEU A 17 -29.12 -50.17 -0.77
C LEU A 17 -27.61 -49.99 -0.96
N SER A 18 -26.92 -50.99 -1.56
CA SER A 18 -25.48 -50.89 -1.87
C SER A 18 -25.18 -49.88 -2.98
N LEU A 19 -26.08 -49.69 -3.93
CA LEU A 19 -25.88 -48.78 -5.06
C LEU A 19 -26.06 -47.32 -4.66
N THR A 20 -26.87 -47.04 -3.64
CA THR A 20 -27.08 -45.65 -3.10
C THR A 20 -25.92 -45.20 -2.24
N LEU A 21 -25.11 -46.10 -1.66
CA LEU A 21 -23.92 -45.75 -0.87
C LEU A 21 -22.69 -45.35 -1.71
N LEU A 22 -22.64 -45.76 -2.99
CA LEU A 22 -21.52 -45.38 -3.89
C LEU A 22 -21.73 -44.03 -4.57
N GLY A 23 -22.91 -43.46 -4.57
CA GLY A 23 -23.23 -42.14 -5.16
C GLY A 23 -22.86 -40.95 -4.29
N GLY A 24 -22.52 -41.17 -3.00
CA GLY A 24 -22.32 -40.09 -2.02
C GLY A 24 -20.96 -39.38 -2.09
N CYS A 25 -19.95 -39.90 -2.74
CA CYS A 25 -18.60 -39.34 -2.72
C CYS A 25 -18.32 -38.21 -3.70
N SER A 26 -19.24 -37.90 -4.61
CA SER A 26 -19.06 -36.79 -5.55
C SER A 26 -19.54 -35.42 -5.02
N ALA A 27 -20.21 -35.37 -3.87
CA ALA A 27 -20.68 -34.14 -3.26
C ALA A 27 -19.60 -33.39 -2.44
N LEU A 28 -18.47 -34.04 -2.13
CA LEU A 28 -17.30 -33.42 -1.51
C LEU A 28 -16.27 -32.96 -2.58
N ARG A 29 -16.72 -32.36 -3.67
CA ARG A 29 -15.80 -31.57 -4.48
C ARG A 29 -15.37 -30.40 -3.62
N SER A 30 -14.16 -30.45 -3.08
CA SER A 30 -13.50 -29.26 -2.52
C SER A 30 -13.58 -28.19 -3.59
N THR A 31 -14.36 -27.16 -3.35
CA THR A 31 -14.32 -25.95 -4.16
C THR A 31 -12.90 -25.43 -3.97
N THR A 32 -12.02 -25.70 -4.93
CA THR A 32 -10.67 -25.14 -4.91
C THR A 32 -10.86 -23.64 -4.89
N ALA A 33 -10.63 -23.02 -3.75
CA ALA A 33 -10.68 -21.58 -3.64
C ALA A 33 -9.76 -20.98 -4.71
N ALA A 34 -10.25 -19.99 -5.46
CA ALA A 34 -9.42 -19.33 -6.44
C ALA A 34 -8.14 -18.84 -5.76
N PRO A 35 -6.96 -19.03 -6.39
CA PRO A 35 -5.71 -18.53 -5.81
C PRO A 35 -5.81 -17.02 -5.59
N PRO A 36 -5.22 -16.47 -4.54
CA PRO A 36 -5.22 -15.04 -4.29
C PRO A 36 -4.51 -14.30 -5.43
N ALA A 37 -5.09 -13.19 -5.86
CA ALA A 37 -4.44 -12.25 -6.76
C ALA A 37 -3.54 -11.32 -5.95
N PHE A 38 -2.31 -11.10 -6.42
CA PHE A 38 -1.36 -10.19 -5.79
C PHE A 38 -1.28 -8.89 -6.56
N TYR A 39 -1.28 -7.78 -5.83
CA TYR A 39 -1.28 -6.43 -6.36
C TYR A 39 -0.13 -5.61 -5.79
N ALA A 40 0.36 -4.63 -6.55
CA ALA A 40 1.42 -3.73 -6.12
C ALA A 40 0.92 -2.27 -6.03
N LEU A 41 1.52 -1.53 -5.09
CA LEU A 41 1.65 -0.09 -5.23
C LEU A 41 2.93 0.13 -6.03
N ASP A 42 2.81 0.72 -7.18
CA ASP A 42 3.94 0.93 -8.07
C ASP A 42 3.86 2.33 -8.72
N SER A 43 4.97 2.74 -9.28
CA SER A 43 5.05 3.94 -10.12
C SER A 43 4.67 3.63 -11.56
N ALA A 44 4.02 2.49 -11.83
CA ALA A 44 3.64 2.13 -13.18
C ALA A 44 2.87 3.30 -13.79
N ARG A 45 3.50 3.89 -14.78
CA ARG A 45 2.89 4.94 -15.59
C ARG A 45 1.59 4.35 -16.11
N ILE A 46 0.48 4.91 -15.66
CA ILE A 46 -0.79 4.67 -16.33
C ILE A 46 -0.49 5.03 -17.78
N GLU A 47 -0.59 4.05 -18.68
CA GLU A 47 -0.36 4.24 -20.11
C GLU A 47 -1.10 5.50 -20.55
N GLY A 48 -0.37 6.53 -20.94
CA GLY A 48 -0.91 7.82 -21.36
C GLY A 48 -0.16 9.06 -20.85
N ASP A 49 0.58 9.00 -19.74
CA ASP A 49 1.36 10.14 -19.25
C ASP A 49 2.87 9.94 -19.51
N ALA A 50 3.20 9.70 -20.78
CA ALA A 50 4.58 9.67 -21.28
C ALA A 50 5.17 11.09 -21.45
N THR A 51 4.75 12.07 -20.65
CA THR A 51 5.51 13.30 -20.51
C THR A 51 6.75 12.95 -19.69
N GLY A 52 7.79 12.53 -20.42
CA GLY A 52 9.11 12.28 -19.88
C GLY A 52 9.64 13.56 -19.24
N ARG A 53 9.15 13.85 -18.04
CA ARG A 53 9.70 14.93 -17.21
C ARG A 53 11.13 14.51 -16.87
N LEU A 54 12.10 15.14 -17.52
CA LEU A 54 13.49 14.96 -17.18
C LEU A 54 13.65 15.28 -15.68
N PRO A 55 14.44 14.48 -14.95
CA PRO A 55 14.73 14.76 -13.55
C PRO A 55 15.24 16.19 -13.43
N THR A 56 14.62 16.99 -12.58
CA THR A 56 15.09 18.34 -12.33
C THR A 56 16.39 18.23 -11.50
N THR A 57 17.49 18.69 -12.05
CA THR A 57 18.78 18.66 -11.35
C THR A 57 18.77 19.71 -10.23
N ALA A 58 18.93 19.26 -9.01
CA ALA A 58 19.04 20.16 -7.86
C ALA A 58 20.42 20.89 -7.85
N PRO A 59 20.48 22.10 -7.28
CA PRO A 59 21.75 22.81 -7.08
C PRO A 59 22.73 21.96 -6.22
N PRO A 60 24.04 22.09 -6.42
CA PRO A 60 25.03 21.39 -5.58
C PRO A 60 24.94 21.71 -4.09
N THR A 61 24.38 22.89 -3.76
CA THR A 61 24.14 23.37 -2.39
C THR A 61 22.84 22.85 -1.77
N ALA A 62 22.01 22.16 -2.55
CA ALA A 62 20.77 21.61 -2.03
C ALA A 62 21.04 20.52 -0.97
N PRO A 63 20.16 20.38 0.04
CA PRO A 63 20.35 19.40 1.10
C PRO A 63 20.25 17.95 0.61
N THR A 64 20.88 17.05 1.35
CA THR A 64 20.67 15.60 1.25
C THR A 64 19.54 15.19 2.18
N LEU A 65 18.54 14.49 1.65
CA LEU A 65 17.41 13.98 2.41
C LEU A 65 17.56 12.48 2.68
N ILE A 66 17.44 12.10 3.95
CA ILE A 66 17.28 10.69 4.34
C ILE A 66 15.79 10.41 4.51
N VAL A 67 15.28 9.44 3.79
CA VAL A 67 13.91 8.94 3.96
C VAL A 67 13.93 7.79 4.95
N SER A 68 13.29 7.95 6.10
CA SER A 68 13.04 6.84 7.02
C SER A 68 12.04 5.87 6.37
N PRO A 69 12.19 4.53 6.58
CA PRO A 69 11.15 3.60 6.15
C PRO A 69 9.79 4.05 6.68
N PRO A 70 8.77 4.20 5.83
CA PRO A 70 7.43 4.56 6.27
C PRO A 70 6.89 3.57 7.30
N HIS A 71 6.13 4.06 8.26
CA HIS A 71 5.33 3.23 9.17
C HIS A 71 3.89 3.17 8.69
N ALA A 72 3.11 2.23 9.22
CA ALA A 72 1.67 2.20 9.03
C ALA A 72 0.97 2.11 10.38
N ALA A 73 -0.15 2.81 10.50
CA ALA A 73 -1.00 2.73 11.69
C ALA A 73 -1.55 1.31 11.87
N ALA A 74 -1.88 0.97 13.12
CA ALA A 74 -2.47 -0.32 13.45
C ALA A 74 -3.71 -0.61 12.57
N GLY A 75 -3.77 -1.82 12.02
CA GLY A 75 -4.80 -2.25 11.07
C GLY A 75 -4.42 -2.05 9.59
N PHE A 76 -3.42 -1.21 9.28
CA PHE A 76 -2.93 -0.98 7.92
C PHE A 76 -1.51 -1.53 7.68
N ASP A 77 -0.87 -2.09 8.71
CA ASP A 77 0.45 -2.71 8.64
C ASP A 77 0.34 -4.20 8.29
N SER A 78 -0.19 -4.50 7.12
CA SER A 78 -0.29 -5.86 6.60
C SER A 78 -0.40 -5.86 5.08
N ALA A 79 -0.17 -7.01 4.45
CA ALA A 79 -0.35 -7.19 3.00
C ALA A 79 -1.85 -7.34 2.60
N ARG A 80 -2.79 -7.20 3.51
CA ARG A 80 -4.22 -7.31 3.20
C ARG A 80 -4.74 -6.03 2.54
N ILE A 81 -5.56 -6.19 1.51
CA ILE A 81 -6.29 -5.07 0.92
C ILE A 81 -7.52 -4.80 1.78
N ILE A 82 -7.50 -3.68 2.48
CA ILE A 82 -8.53 -3.28 3.44
C ILE A 82 -9.69 -2.59 2.73
N TYR A 83 -10.92 -2.92 3.14
CA TYR A 83 -12.10 -2.17 2.76
C TYR A 83 -13.03 -1.91 3.96
N VAL A 84 -13.93 -0.93 3.81
CA VAL A 84 -14.90 -0.53 4.82
C VAL A 84 -16.30 -0.48 4.21
N ARG A 85 -17.26 -1.13 4.85
CA ARG A 85 -18.69 -1.06 4.51
C ARG A 85 -19.54 -0.45 5.63
N ALA A 86 -19.02 -0.51 6.85
CA ALA A 86 -19.67 0.05 8.03
C ALA A 86 -18.63 0.80 8.87
N ALA A 87 -19.06 1.86 9.54
CA ALA A 87 -18.18 2.63 10.43
C ALA A 87 -17.53 1.72 11.47
N HIS A 88 -16.25 1.97 11.75
CA HIS A 88 -15.43 1.26 12.76
C HIS A 88 -15.16 -0.22 12.47
N LYS A 89 -15.52 -0.73 11.28
CA LYS A 89 -15.29 -2.11 10.89
C LYS A 89 -14.35 -2.18 9.68
N LEU A 90 -13.15 -2.68 9.89
CA LEU A 90 -12.22 -3.00 8.82
C LEU A 90 -12.43 -4.44 8.39
N ASP A 91 -12.67 -4.65 7.11
CA ASP A 91 -12.72 -5.95 6.46
C ASP A 91 -11.57 -6.03 5.42
N TYR A 92 -11.30 -7.21 4.88
CA TYR A 92 -10.30 -7.41 3.84
C TYR A 92 -10.80 -8.37 2.77
N PHE A 93 -10.29 -8.19 1.54
CA PHE A 93 -10.66 -9.06 0.44
C PHE A 93 -10.04 -10.46 0.62
N ALA A 94 -10.87 -11.50 0.45
CA ALA A 94 -10.45 -12.88 0.70
C ALA A 94 -9.48 -13.41 -0.37
N HIS A 95 -9.51 -12.86 -1.58
CA HIS A 95 -8.75 -13.33 -2.74
C HIS A 95 -7.89 -12.23 -3.39
N GLY A 96 -7.59 -11.17 -2.66
CA GLY A 96 -6.74 -10.08 -3.11
C GLY A 96 -5.80 -9.62 -2.00
N GLU A 97 -4.51 -9.58 -2.29
CA GLU A 97 -3.49 -9.15 -1.34
C GLU A 97 -2.47 -8.23 -2.02
N TRP A 98 -1.86 -7.36 -1.26
CA TRP A 98 -0.66 -6.66 -1.69
C TRP A 98 0.53 -7.63 -1.75
N VAL A 99 1.45 -7.44 -2.69
CA VAL A 99 2.71 -8.24 -2.79
C VAL A 99 3.62 -8.06 -1.57
N ASP A 100 3.50 -6.92 -0.88
CA ASP A 100 4.18 -6.60 0.38
C ASP A 100 3.32 -5.61 1.16
N THR A 101 3.71 -5.24 2.39
CA THR A 101 2.98 -4.21 3.14
C THR A 101 3.00 -2.87 2.41
N PRO A 102 1.90 -2.10 2.44
CA PRO A 102 1.85 -0.78 1.79
C PRO A 102 3.00 0.16 2.20
N ALA A 103 3.43 0.11 3.47
CA ALA A 103 4.54 0.91 3.96
C ALA A 103 5.86 0.57 3.25
N ARG A 104 6.13 -0.72 3.03
CA ARG A 104 7.35 -1.16 2.33
C ARG A 104 7.31 -0.82 0.85
N MET A 105 6.15 -0.99 0.22
CA MET A 105 5.98 -0.61 -1.19
C MET A 105 6.06 0.91 -1.41
N LEU A 106 5.59 1.71 -0.45
CA LEU A 106 5.61 3.17 -0.53
C LEU A 106 7.03 3.75 -0.43
N ALA A 107 7.95 3.10 0.30
CA ALA A 107 9.30 3.60 0.53
C ALA A 107 10.06 3.97 -0.75
N PRO A 108 10.22 3.08 -1.75
CA PRO A 108 10.89 3.43 -3.00
C PRO A 108 10.14 4.52 -3.78
N LEU A 109 8.82 4.54 -3.74
CA LEU A 109 8.02 5.54 -4.45
C LEU A 109 8.25 6.95 -3.89
N ILE A 110 8.40 7.09 -2.57
CA ILE A 110 8.77 8.36 -1.93
C ILE A 110 10.16 8.80 -2.39
N VAL A 111 11.14 7.89 -2.41
CA VAL A 111 12.51 8.20 -2.85
C VAL A 111 12.50 8.69 -4.29
N ASP A 112 11.80 8.01 -5.18
CA ASP A 112 11.71 8.38 -6.60
C ASP A 112 11.01 9.73 -6.78
N ALA A 113 9.87 9.96 -6.12
CA ALA A 113 9.12 11.21 -6.23
C ALA A 113 9.94 12.42 -5.75
N LEU A 114 10.63 12.29 -4.62
CA LEU A 114 11.45 13.36 -4.07
C LEU A 114 12.77 13.52 -4.81
N GLY A 115 13.39 12.43 -5.27
CA GLY A 115 14.61 12.45 -6.10
C GLY A 115 14.39 13.19 -7.43
N ASN A 116 13.21 13.02 -8.03
CA ASN A 116 12.86 13.69 -9.28
C ASN A 116 12.32 15.12 -9.10
N SER A 117 12.13 15.59 -7.87
CA SER A 117 11.58 16.92 -7.57
C SER A 117 12.53 18.08 -7.84
N GLY A 118 13.85 17.83 -7.88
CA GLY A 118 14.89 18.87 -7.98
C GLY A 118 15.08 19.68 -6.68
N THR A 119 14.45 19.29 -5.59
CA THR A 119 14.56 19.98 -4.29
C THR A 119 15.83 19.54 -3.53
N PHE A 120 16.23 18.29 -3.67
CA PHE A 120 17.30 17.67 -2.91
C PHE A 120 18.45 17.26 -3.82
N ARG A 121 19.69 17.45 -3.37
CA ARG A 121 20.91 16.97 -4.08
C ARG A 121 20.90 15.44 -4.17
N SER A 122 20.45 14.79 -3.12
CA SER A 122 20.30 13.33 -3.05
C SER A 122 19.16 12.98 -2.11
N VAL A 123 18.42 11.91 -2.45
CA VAL A 123 17.37 11.32 -1.62
C VAL A 123 17.73 9.86 -1.42
N ILE A 124 17.88 9.43 -0.17
CA ILE A 124 18.44 8.11 0.17
C ILE A 124 17.54 7.46 1.20
N LEU A 125 17.20 6.19 0.99
CA LEU A 125 16.42 5.40 1.94
C LEU A 125 17.30 4.90 3.09
N ALA A 126 16.86 5.06 4.34
CA ALA A 126 17.48 4.45 5.50
C ALA A 126 17.18 2.93 5.57
N PRO A 127 18.08 2.09 6.18
CA PRO A 127 19.32 2.49 6.83
C PRO A 127 20.45 2.77 5.82
N THR A 128 21.25 3.79 6.10
CA THR A 128 22.39 4.18 5.27
C THR A 128 23.52 4.73 6.14
N ALA A 129 24.77 4.58 5.70
CA ALA A 129 25.93 5.20 6.32
C ALA A 129 26.16 6.67 5.84
N VAL A 130 25.38 7.13 4.85
CA VAL A 130 25.49 8.49 4.33
C VAL A 130 24.93 9.48 5.34
N ALA A 131 25.68 10.53 5.63
CA ALA A 131 25.20 11.65 6.41
C ALA A 131 24.17 12.44 5.60
N GLY A 132 22.98 12.64 6.17
CA GLY A 132 21.93 13.48 5.57
C GLY A 132 21.73 14.74 6.37
N ASP A 133 21.45 15.82 5.67
CA ASP A 133 21.15 17.12 6.26
C ASP A 133 19.74 17.14 6.88
N LEU A 134 18.81 16.53 6.18
CA LEU A 134 17.40 16.45 6.53
C LEU A 134 16.93 14.99 6.57
N ARG A 135 15.83 14.76 7.31
CA ARG A 135 15.15 13.48 7.35
C ARG A 135 13.67 13.65 7.11
N LEU A 136 13.09 12.74 6.37
CA LEU A 136 11.65 12.58 6.20
C LEU A 136 11.19 11.36 6.99
N ASP A 137 10.32 11.56 7.96
CA ASP A 137 9.58 10.51 8.65
C ASP A 137 8.14 10.51 8.14
N SER A 138 7.57 9.36 7.84
CA SER A 138 6.20 9.26 7.32
C SER A 138 5.44 8.06 7.89
N GLU A 139 4.10 8.21 7.93
CA GLU A 139 3.20 7.19 8.44
C GLU A 139 1.91 7.13 7.61
N ILE A 140 1.58 5.95 7.12
CA ILE A 140 0.29 5.65 6.51
C ILE A 140 -0.74 5.58 7.64
N LEU A 141 -1.64 6.55 7.70
CA LEU A 141 -2.75 6.55 8.65
C LEU A 141 -3.94 5.75 8.14
N ARG A 142 -4.08 5.64 6.80
CA ARG A 142 -5.17 4.94 6.14
C ARG A 142 -4.81 4.59 4.71
N LEU A 143 -5.14 3.38 4.30
CA LEU A 143 -5.22 2.96 2.90
C LEU A 143 -6.35 1.93 2.81
N GLN A 144 -7.51 2.33 2.32
CA GLN A 144 -8.71 1.49 2.30
C GLN A 144 -9.64 1.84 1.15
N GLN A 145 -10.40 0.87 0.68
CA GLN A 145 -11.53 1.09 -0.21
C GLN A 145 -12.80 1.27 0.63
N ASP A 146 -13.52 2.36 0.41
CA ASP A 146 -14.72 2.74 1.15
C ASP A 146 -15.96 2.50 0.27
N PHE A 147 -16.86 1.65 0.74
CA PHE A 147 -18.11 1.29 0.08
C PHE A 147 -19.33 2.05 0.65
N ALA A 148 -19.12 3.11 1.44
CA ALA A 148 -20.22 3.94 1.91
C ALA A 148 -20.87 4.76 0.79
N SER A 149 -20.17 4.91 -0.36
CA SER A 149 -20.69 5.52 -1.59
C SER A 149 -20.63 4.55 -2.76
N GLN A 150 -21.44 4.79 -3.78
CA GLN A 150 -21.41 4.08 -5.06
C GLN A 150 -21.20 5.10 -6.19
N PRO A 151 -20.14 4.93 -7.01
CA PRO A 151 -19.09 3.92 -6.91
C PRO A 151 -18.25 4.09 -5.64
N SER A 152 -17.59 3.01 -5.21
CA SER A 152 -16.70 3.02 -4.04
C SER A 152 -15.50 3.96 -4.26
N ARG A 153 -14.87 4.37 -3.18
CA ARG A 153 -13.71 5.28 -3.23
C ARG A 153 -12.55 4.70 -2.44
N VAL A 154 -11.34 4.87 -2.95
CA VAL A 154 -10.15 4.60 -2.13
C VAL A 154 -9.74 5.88 -1.42
N ARG A 155 -9.46 5.74 -0.13
CA ARG A 155 -8.93 6.79 0.70
C ARG A 155 -7.51 6.46 1.14
N PHE A 156 -6.57 7.34 0.82
CA PHE A 156 -5.18 7.26 1.25
C PHE A 156 -4.83 8.48 2.09
N THR A 157 -4.40 8.24 3.33
CA THR A 157 -4.01 9.29 4.28
C THR A 157 -2.59 9.04 4.74
N LEU A 158 -1.69 9.99 4.47
CA LEU A 158 -0.27 9.96 4.85
C LEU A 158 0.05 11.14 5.75
N ARG A 159 0.75 10.90 6.84
CA ARG A 159 1.35 11.95 7.67
C ARG A 159 2.86 11.97 7.42
N ALA A 160 3.43 13.17 7.27
CA ALA A 160 4.85 13.31 7.06
C ALA A 160 5.44 14.46 7.90
N TYR A 161 6.70 14.29 8.31
CA TYR A 161 7.49 15.23 9.06
C TYR A 161 8.82 15.46 8.37
N VAL A 162 9.19 16.71 8.13
CA VAL A 162 10.54 17.09 7.69
C VAL A 162 11.32 17.50 8.94
N VAL A 163 12.44 16.86 9.18
CA VAL A 163 13.26 17.01 10.39
C VAL A 163 14.66 17.45 9.99
N ASP A 164 15.19 18.46 10.65
CA ASP A 164 16.62 18.80 10.58
C ASP A 164 17.41 17.73 11.35
N ASN A 165 18.30 17.04 10.63
CA ASN A 165 18.97 15.85 11.17
C ASN A 165 20.08 16.23 12.18
N THR A 166 20.62 17.43 12.11
CA THR A 166 21.64 17.96 13.02
C THR A 166 21.02 18.43 14.33
N THR A 167 20.00 19.27 14.23
CA THR A 167 19.34 19.87 15.41
C THR A 167 18.23 19.01 16.00
N ARG A 168 17.80 17.97 15.31
CA ARG A 168 16.68 17.09 15.66
C ARG A 168 15.33 17.81 15.73
N ARG A 169 15.21 19.01 15.17
CA ARG A 169 13.98 19.81 15.17
C ARG A 169 13.10 19.46 13.98
N VAL A 170 11.80 19.34 14.23
CA VAL A 170 10.80 19.26 13.18
C VAL A 170 10.70 20.64 12.52
N LEU A 171 10.98 20.72 11.23
CA LEU A 171 10.88 21.94 10.43
C LEU A 171 9.42 22.17 9.99
N ALA A 172 8.76 21.12 9.57
CA ALA A 172 7.37 21.13 9.15
C ALA A 172 6.76 19.74 9.25
N TRP A 173 5.43 19.69 9.34
CA TRP A 173 4.66 18.45 9.24
C TRP A 173 3.34 18.70 8.54
N ARG A 174 2.79 17.64 7.91
CA ARG A 174 1.50 17.72 7.21
C ARG A 174 0.83 16.35 7.16
N VAL A 175 -0.52 16.37 7.16
CA VAL A 175 -1.34 15.22 6.80
C VAL A 175 -1.89 15.46 5.40
N PHE A 176 -1.66 14.49 4.52
CA PHE A 176 -2.22 14.41 3.17
C PHE A 176 -3.38 13.43 3.22
N ASP A 177 -4.51 13.79 2.65
CA ASP A 177 -5.71 12.95 2.62
C ASP A 177 -6.32 13.02 1.22
N GLU A 178 -6.20 11.93 0.47
CA GLU A 178 -6.64 11.83 -0.91
C GLU A 178 -7.74 10.79 -1.03
N SER A 179 -8.75 11.11 -1.85
CA SER A 179 -9.87 10.20 -2.09
C SER A 179 -10.16 10.10 -3.58
N VAL A 180 -9.96 8.90 -4.13
CA VAL A 180 -10.11 8.61 -5.56
C VAL A 180 -11.26 7.62 -5.76
N THR A 181 -12.16 7.91 -6.70
CA THR A 181 -13.25 7.01 -7.07
C THR A 181 -12.69 5.77 -7.77
N ALA A 182 -13.10 4.59 -7.33
CA ALA A 182 -12.76 3.33 -7.97
C ALA A 182 -13.53 3.18 -9.30
N ALA A 183 -12.87 2.62 -10.32
CA ALA A 183 -13.50 2.37 -11.62
C ALA A 183 -14.50 1.20 -11.55
N SER A 184 -14.30 0.27 -10.61
CA SER A 184 -15.20 -0.86 -10.31
C SER A 184 -15.19 -1.14 -8.82
N ASP A 185 -16.29 -1.72 -8.32
CA ASP A 185 -16.50 -2.04 -6.90
C ASP A 185 -15.91 -3.41 -6.55
N ASP A 186 -14.64 -3.65 -6.97
CA ASP A 186 -13.87 -4.87 -6.77
C ASP A 186 -12.43 -4.55 -6.31
N PRO A 187 -11.61 -5.58 -5.93
CA PRO A 187 -10.24 -5.34 -5.50
C PRO A 187 -9.37 -4.64 -6.55
N TYR A 188 -9.53 -4.97 -7.84
CA TYR A 188 -8.73 -4.39 -8.91
C TYR A 188 -9.03 -2.91 -9.12
N GLY A 189 -10.32 -2.54 -9.18
CA GLY A 189 -10.74 -1.13 -9.24
C GLY A 189 -10.23 -0.33 -8.04
N GLY A 190 -10.26 -0.95 -6.85
CA GLY A 190 -9.67 -0.40 -5.62
C GLY A 190 -8.16 -0.18 -5.76
N VAL A 191 -7.42 -1.16 -6.26
CA VAL A 191 -5.95 -1.06 -6.46
C VAL A 191 -5.58 0.05 -7.45
N VAL A 192 -6.29 0.17 -8.57
CA VAL A 192 -6.07 1.24 -9.54
C VAL A 192 -6.30 2.62 -8.90
N ALA A 193 -7.38 2.76 -8.11
CA ALA A 193 -7.67 4.00 -7.40
C ALA A 193 -6.64 4.29 -6.29
N ALA A 194 -6.13 3.24 -5.60
CA ALA A 194 -5.07 3.37 -4.59
C ALA A 194 -3.77 3.91 -5.21
N ASN A 195 -3.34 3.37 -6.34
CA ASN A 195 -2.16 3.86 -7.06
C ASN A 195 -2.30 5.33 -7.46
N ARG A 196 -3.48 5.74 -7.96
CA ARG A 196 -3.75 7.15 -8.28
C ARG A 196 -3.71 8.05 -7.05
N ALA A 197 -4.30 7.61 -5.92
CA ALA A 197 -4.27 8.35 -4.67
C ALA A 197 -2.84 8.52 -4.15
N VAL A 198 -2.03 7.45 -4.20
CA VAL A 198 -0.61 7.48 -3.83
C VAL A 198 0.16 8.47 -4.71
N GLN A 199 0.01 8.41 -6.03
CA GLN A 199 0.68 9.34 -6.95
C GLN A 199 0.32 10.80 -6.66
N SER A 200 -0.96 11.11 -6.42
CA SER A 200 -1.42 12.45 -6.04
C SER A 200 -0.75 12.92 -4.75
N VAL A 201 -0.75 12.08 -3.71
CA VAL A 201 -0.11 12.41 -2.42
C VAL A 201 1.40 12.59 -2.56
N LEU A 202 2.08 11.76 -3.36
CA LEU A 202 3.52 11.91 -3.60
C LEU A 202 3.86 13.24 -4.28
N GLY A 203 3.06 13.68 -5.23
CA GLY A 203 3.18 15.01 -5.85
C GLY A 203 3.00 16.14 -4.82
N GLN A 204 2.00 16.02 -3.96
CA GLN A 204 1.76 16.99 -2.88
C GLN A 204 2.90 16.98 -1.84
N LEU A 205 3.43 15.79 -1.51
CA LEU A 205 4.57 15.61 -0.60
C LEU A 205 5.83 16.30 -1.14
N ALA A 206 6.11 16.15 -2.44
CA ALA A 206 7.24 16.82 -3.07
C ALA A 206 7.13 18.36 -2.97
N GLY A 207 5.96 18.93 -3.28
CA GLY A 207 5.70 20.35 -3.12
C GLY A 207 5.80 20.83 -1.67
N PHE A 208 5.31 20.04 -0.72
CA PHE A 208 5.42 20.32 0.71
C PHE A 208 6.89 20.32 1.16
N CYS A 209 7.69 19.33 0.78
CA CYS A 209 9.11 19.26 1.11
C CYS A 209 9.87 20.46 0.52
N ALA A 210 9.60 20.83 -0.73
CA ALA A 210 10.21 22.00 -1.35
C ALA A 210 9.92 23.30 -0.56
N THR A 211 8.67 23.49 -0.14
CA THR A 211 8.26 24.65 0.67
C THR A 211 8.91 24.62 2.06
N ALA A 212 8.89 23.46 2.72
CA ALA A 212 9.44 23.30 4.08
C ALA A 212 10.95 23.57 4.16
N THR A 213 11.66 23.36 3.04
CA THR A 213 13.12 23.49 2.98
C THR A 213 13.60 24.75 2.26
N ALA A 214 12.70 25.56 1.73
CA ALA A 214 13.05 26.77 0.92
C ALA A 214 13.99 27.75 1.63
N HIS A 215 13.89 27.86 2.96
CA HIS A 215 14.69 28.74 3.79
C HIS A 215 15.63 28.00 4.74
N TRP A 216 15.75 26.67 4.57
CA TRP A 216 16.63 25.90 5.42
C TRP A 216 18.11 26.18 5.09
N GLN A 217 18.89 26.38 6.13
CA GLN A 217 20.35 26.53 6.04
C GLN A 217 21.01 25.55 7.03
N PRO A 218 22.14 24.93 6.64
CA PRO A 218 22.89 24.10 7.55
C PRO A 218 23.27 24.89 8.80
N ALA A 219 23.12 24.28 9.99
CA ALA A 219 23.64 24.86 11.20
C ALA A 219 25.17 25.12 11.02
N ALA A 220 25.61 26.34 11.29
CA ALA A 220 27.03 26.67 11.21
C ALA A 220 27.84 25.68 12.04
N ALA A 221 28.82 25.01 11.41
CA ALA A 221 29.71 24.11 12.11
C ALA A 221 30.41 24.92 13.22
N THR A 222 30.09 24.61 14.47
CA THR A 222 30.81 25.21 15.63
C THR A 222 32.23 24.66 15.54
N VAL A 223 33.14 25.46 14.99
CA VAL A 223 34.58 25.16 15.01
C VAL A 223 34.97 25.15 16.49
N PRO A 224 35.46 24.02 17.04
CA PRO A 224 35.96 24.01 18.40
C PRO A 224 37.10 25.01 18.48
N GLN A 225 36.95 26.09 19.24
CA GLN A 225 38.07 26.96 19.56
C GLN A 225 39.10 26.08 20.29
N ARG A 226 40.26 25.85 19.64
CA ARG A 226 41.42 25.34 20.35
C ARG A 226 41.78 26.39 21.37
N LEU A 227 41.56 26.08 22.64
CA LEU A 227 42.17 26.86 23.73
C LEU A 227 43.69 26.83 23.57
N PRO A 228 44.33 27.96 23.80
CA PRO A 228 45.81 28.10 23.69
C PRO A 228 46.57 27.21 24.69
#